data_4390bb6f315ca1efa248dc0330bde394
#
_entry.id   4390bb6f315ca1efa248dc0330bde394
#
_cell.length_a   1.000
_cell.length_b   1.000
_cell.length_c   1.000
_cell.angle_alpha   90.00
_cell.angle_beta   90.00
_cell.angle_gamma   90.00
#
_symmetry.space_group_name_H-M   'P 1'
#
loop_
_entity.id
_entity.type
_entity.pdbx_description
1 polymer ?
#
loop_
_entity_poly.entity_id
_entity_poly.type
_entity_poly.pdbx_seq_one_letter_code
_entity_poly.pdbx_strand_id
1 'polypeptide(L)'
;MANQIMLVMTEAVAGMEGEYNEWYTNVHLPEVLRVPGVESAQRFVADSSQGKAAHPRKYLTIYEYSLDRKQVEAGIRAAHASGAMSDISKALDQALTVTYLYTPLTERLKG
;
A
#
# COMPACT_ATOMS: atom_id res chain seq x y z
N MET A 1 -17.35 3.10 13.45
CA MET A 1 -17.43 2.13 12.35
C MET A 1 -16.04 1.68 11.94
N ALA A 2 -15.92 0.43 11.55
CA ALA A 2 -14.65 -0.07 11.05
C ALA A 2 -14.31 0.57 9.71
N ASN A 3 -13.02 0.83 9.47
CA ASN A 3 -12.53 1.43 8.24
C ASN A 3 -12.46 0.42 7.11
N GLN A 4 -12.54 0.90 5.89
CA GLN A 4 -12.25 0.09 4.72
C GLN A 4 -10.74 -0.13 4.61
N ILE A 5 -10.34 -1.20 3.94
CA ILE A 5 -8.93 -1.50 3.73
C ILE A 5 -8.62 -1.67 2.25
N MET A 6 -7.39 -1.31 1.91
CA MET A 6 -6.82 -1.53 0.60
C MET A 6 -5.56 -2.35 0.77
N LEU A 7 -5.49 -3.49 0.09
CA LEU A 7 -4.31 -4.36 0.07
C LEU A 7 -3.56 -4.07 -1.22
N VAL A 8 -2.30 -3.65 -1.08
CA VAL A 8 -1.42 -3.42 -2.25
C VAL A 8 -0.29 -4.42 -2.18
N MET A 9 -0.30 -5.37 -3.11
CA MET A 9 0.71 -6.41 -3.19
C MET A 9 1.72 -6.05 -4.27
N THR A 10 3.01 -6.10 -3.93
CA THR A 10 4.06 -5.58 -4.81
C THR A 10 5.30 -6.47 -4.84
N GLU A 11 6.10 -6.26 -5.89
CA GLU A 11 7.43 -6.85 -6.04
C GLU A 11 8.40 -5.74 -6.41
N ALA A 12 9.64 -5.89 -6.01
CA ALA A 12 10.71 -5.04 -6.49
C ALA A 12 11.19 -5.51 -7.85
N VAL A 13 11.68 -4.57 -8.68
CA VAL A 13 12.42 -4.93 -9.88
C VAL A 13 13.66 -5.73 -9.46
N ALA A 14 14.01 -6.76 -10.22
CA ALA A 14 15.16 -7.63 -9.90
C ALA A 14 16.42 -6.79 -9.70
N GLY A 15 17.11 -7.03 -8.59
CA GLY A 15 18.33 -6.31 -8.23
C GLY A 15 18.10 -4.95 -7.58
N MET A 16 16.86 -4.49 -7.45
CA MET A 16 16.55 -3.16 -6.91
C MET A 16 15.79 -3.22 -5.59
N GLU A 17 15.86 -4.35 -4.89
CA GLU A 17 15.05 -4.55 -3.68
C GLU A 17 15.40 -3.56 -2.57
N GLY A 18 16.66 -3.22 -2.40
CA GLY A 18 17.09 -2.24 -1.40
C GLY A 18 16.52 -0.85 -1.68
N GLU A 19 16.66 -0.39 -2.93
CA GLU A 19 16.10 0.90 -3.36
C GLU A 19 14.59 0.92 -3.23
N TYR A 20 13.91 -0.18 -3.61
CA TYR A 20 12.46 -0.32 -3.50
C TYR A 20 12.01 -0.19 -2.04
N ASN A 21 12.65 -0.91 -1.11
CA ASN A 21 12.27 -0.86 0.30
C ASN A 21 12.52 0.51 0.92
N GLU A 22 13.65 1.12 0.61
CA GLU A 22 13.98 2.47 1.08
C GLU A 22 12.92 3.48 0.65
N TRP A 23 12.60 3.49 -0.64
CA TRP A 23 11.59 4.39 -1.19
C TRP A 23 10.21 4.13 -0.59
N TYR A 24 9.78 2.87 -0.56
CA TYR A 24 8.43 2.55 -0.13
C TYR A 24 8.20 2.93 1.33
N THR A 25 9.14 2.57 2.20
CA THR A 25 9.00 2.82 3.64
C THR A 25 9.20 4.30 3.99
N ASN A 26 10.21 4.94 3.41
CA ASN A 26 10.65 6.26 3.87
C ASN A 26 10.09 7.42 3.06
N VAL A 27 9.59 7.17 1.85
CA VAL A 27 9.06 8.22 0.98
C VAL A 27 7.57 7.98 0.71
N HIS A 28 7.23 6.82 0.15
CA HIS A 28 5.88 6.57 -0.35
C HIS A 28 4.84 6.48 0.78
N LEU A 29 5.09 5.67 1.82
CA LEU A 29 4.14 5.55 2.92
C LEU A 29 3.84 6.87 3.62
N PRO A 30 4.85 7.67 4.00
CA PRO A 30 4.56 8.97 4.61
C PRO A 30 3.75 9.89 3.71
N GLU A 31 4.00 9.85 2.40
CA GLU A 31 3.24 10.67 1.45
C GLU A 31 1.79 10.22 1.34
N VAL A 32 1.54 8.91 1.26
CA VAL A 32 0.18 8.38 1.22
C VAL A 32 -0.57 8.69 2.52
N LEU A 33 0.10 8.61 3.66
CA LEU A 33 -0.52 8.89 4.96
C LEU A 33 -0.98 10.35 5.10
N ARG A 34 -0.47 11.26 4.29
CA ARG A 34 -0.92 12.65 4.29
C ARG A 34 -2.16 12.88 3.43
N VAL A 35 -2.59 11.89 2.65
CA VAL A 35 -3.81 12.00 1.86
C VAL A 35 -5.03 11.97 2.79
N PRO A 36 -5.95 12.93 2.68
CA PRO A 36 -7.14 12.93 3.54
C PRO A 36 -7.92 11.62 3.45
N GLY A 37 -8.31 11.10 4.60
CA GLY A 37 -9.06 9.85 4.69
C GLY A 37 -8.19 8.60 4.86
N VAL A 38 -6.89 8.67 4.62
CA VAL A 38 -5.98 7.57 4.91
C VAL A 38 -5.64 7.63 6.39
N GLU A 39 -6.02 6.58 7.13
CA GLU A 39 -5.89 6.53 8.59
C GLU A 39 -4.63 5.80 9.05
N SER A 40 -4.23 4.75 8.32
CA SER A 40 -3.04 3.98 8.69
C SER A 40 -2.48 3.25 7.49
N ALA A 41 -1.22 2.85 7.62
CA ALA A 41 -0.53 2.05 6.62
C ALA A 41 0.49 1.17 7.32
N GLN A 42 0.60 -0.06 6.88
CA GLN A 42 1.60 -0.99 7.42
C GLN A 42 2.09 -1.91 6.31
N ARG A 43 3.40 -2.07 6.23
CA ARG A 43 4.03 -2.97 5.26
C ARG A 43 4.30 -4.33 5.89
N PHE A 44 4.20 -5.35 5.06
CA PHE A 44 4.47 -6.73 5.44
C PHE A 44 5.34 -7.39 4.37
N VAL A 45 6.15 -8.33 4.78
CA VAL A 45 6.91 -9.18 3.86
C VAL A 45 6.44 -10.62 4.04
N ALA A 46 6.37 -11.37 2.95
CA ALA A 46 5.94 -12.78 3.02
C ALA A 46 6.87 -13.56 3.95
N ASP A 47 6.28 -14.38 4.80
CA ASP A 47 7.02 -15.24 5.71
C ASP A 47 7.73 -16.32 4.89
N SER A 48 9.06 -16.32 4.93
CA SER A 48 9.89 -17.23 4.13
C SER A 48 9.69 -18.69 4.49
N SER A 49 9.18 -18.99 5.69
CA SER A 49 8.95 -20.36 6.14
C SER A 49 7.82 -21.07 5.42
N GLN A 50 6.90 -20.31 4.77
CA GLN A 50 5.76 -20.90 4.09
C GLN A 50 6.05 -21.33 2.65
N GLY A 51 7.23 -20.99 2.11
CA GLY A 51 7.59 -21.32 0.74
C GLY A 51 7.09 -20.31 -0.30
N LYS A 52 7.75 -20.28 -1.46
CA LYS A 52 7.49 -19.27 -2.51
C LYS A 52 6.11 -19.35 -3.13
N ALA A 53 5.56 -20.55 -3.26
CA ALA A 53 4.27 -20.73 -3.90
C ALA A 53 3.08 -20.32 -3.02
N ALA A 54 3.33 -20.02 -1.76
CA ALA A 54 2.27 -19.76 -0.79
C ALA A 54 1.73 -18.33 -0.81
N HIS A 55 2.36 -17.42 -1.58
CA HIS A 55 1.92 -16.02 -1.65
C HIS A 55 1.99 -15.50 -3.08
N PRO A 56 1.08 -14.60 -3.46
CA PRO A 56 1.05 -14.07 -4.83
C PRO A 56 2.16 -13.04 -5.09
N ARG A 57 2.61 -12.33 -4.05
CA ARG A 57 3.68 -11.33 -4.13
C ARG A 57 4.46 -11.33 -2.83
N LYS A 58 5.70 -10.89 -2.87
CA LYS A 58 6.58 -10.88 -1.70
C LYS A 58 6.17 -9.83 -0.67
N TYR A 59 5.73 -8.66 -1.13
CA TYR A 59 5.43 -7.53 -0.26
C TYR A 59 3.95 -7.18 -0.29
N LEU A 60 3.45 -6.77 0.87
CA LEU A 60 2.07 -6.37 1.06
C LEU A 60 2.04 -5.09 1.87
N THR A 61 1.24 -4.12 1.45
CA THR A 61 0.90 -2.97 2.28
C THR A 61 -0.60 -2.98 2.55
N ILE A 62 -0.99 -2.79 3.81
CA ILE A 62 -2.38 -2.65 4.19
C ILE A 62 -2.62 -1.20 4.57
N TYR A 63 -3.53 -0.54 3.85
CA TYR A 63 -3.98 0.81 4.16
C TYR A 63 -5.39 0.76 4.73
N GLU A 64 -5.63 1.53 5.80
CA GLU A 64 -6.99 1.78 6.27
C GLU A 64 -7.40 3.19 5.86
N TYR A 65 -8.65 3.34 5.40
CA TYR A 65 -9.17 4.65 5.05
C TYR A 65 -10.61 4.81 5.53
N SER A 66 -10.95 6.04 5.93
CA SER A 66 -12.25 6.38 6.53
C SER A 66 -13.18 7.10 5.58
N LEU A 67 -12.67 7.63 4.48
CA LEU A 67 -13.48 8.28 3.46
C LEU A 67 -13.88 7.27 2.39
N ASP A 68 -14.87 7.65 1.57
CA ASP A 68 -15.24 6.91 0.37
C ASP A 68 -14.02 6.71 -0.53
N ARG A 69 -13.93 5.53 -1.18
CA ARG A 69 -12.83 5.20 -2.08
C ARG A 69 -12.59 6.29 -3.14
N LYS A 70 -13.66 6.82 -3.72
CA LYS A 70 -13.54 7.86 -4.75
C LYS A 70 -12.91 9.13 -4.20
N GLN A 71 -13.23 9.48 -2.96
CA GLN A 71 -12.63 10.64 -2.29
C GLN A 71 -11.15 10.42 -2.03
N VAL A 72 -10.76 9.22 -1.59
CA VAL A 72 -9.34 8.90 -1.37
C VAL A 72 -8.57 8.91 -2.68
N GLU A 73 -9.13 8.30 -3.74
CA GLU A 73 -8.51 8.31 -5.06
C GLU A 73 -8.34 9.73 -5.61
N ALA A 74 -9.34 10.58 -5.40
CA ALA A 74 -9.24 11.99 -5.80
C ALA A 74 -8.15 12.71 -5.02
N GLY A 75 -8.00 12.40 -3.72
CA GLY A 75 -6.94 12.97 -2.89
C GLY A 75 -5.55 12.54 -3.36
N ILE A 76 -5.39 11.29 -3.76
CA ILE A 76 -4.13 10.79 -4.31
C ILE A 76 -3.80 11.50 -5.62
N ARG A 77 -4.78 11.65 -6.53
CA ARG A 77 -4.56 12.38 -7.79
C ARG A 77 -4.18 13.83 -7.53
N ALA A 78 -4.85 14.49 -6.58
CA ALA A 78 -4.54 15.87 -6.22
C ALA A 78 -3.12 16.00 -5.64
N ALA A 79 -2.69 15.03 -4.82
CA ALA A 79 -1.35 15.02 -4.25
C ALA A 79 -0.28 14.88 -5.34
N HIS A 80 -0.50 14.03 -6.34
CA HIS A 80 0.39 13.91 -7.49
C HIS A 80 0.43 15.22 -8.30
N ALA A 81 -0.73 15.79 -8.57
CA ALA A 81 -0.82 17.01 -9.37
C ALA A 81 -0.14 18.21 -8.71
N SER A 82 -0.19 18.29 -7.38
CA SER A 82 0.40 19.40 -6.62
C SER A 82 1.89 19.20 -6.30
N GLY A 83 2.44 18.02 -6.57
CA GLY A 83 3.79 17.68 -6.19
C GLY A 83 3.94 17.22 -4.74
N ALA A 84 2.85 17.09 -4.00
CA ALA A 84 2.87 16.57 -2.63
C ALA A 84 3.20 15.09 -2.57
N MET A 85 3.00 14.36 -3.66
CA MET A 85 3.37 12.96 -3.77
C MET A 85 4.39 12.80 -4.89
N SER A 86 5.51 12.19 -4.58
CA SER A 86 6.60 11.96 -5.52
C SER A 86 6.21 10.94 -6.59
N ASP A 87 6.97 10.93 -7.68
CA ASP A 87 6.80 9.92 -8.72
C ASP A 87 7.09 8.52 -8.15
N ILE A 88 6.43 7.53 -8.74
CA ILE A 88 6.66 6.13 -8.39
C ILE A 88 8.11 5.75 -8.72
N SER A 89 8.79 5.13 -7.77
CA SER A 89 10.16 4.67 -7.96
C SER A 89 10.25 3.65 -9.09
N LYS A 90 11.30 3.76 -9.89
CA LYS A 90 11.62 2.76 -10.92
C LYS A 90 11.93 1.38 -10.33
N ALA A 91 12.20 1.31 -9.03
CA ALA A 91 12.46 0.04 -8.35
C ALA A 91 11.20 -0.77 -8.08
N LEU A 92 10.02 -0.16 -8.14
CA LEU A 92 8.75 -0.86 -8.04
C LEU A 92 8.40 -1.50 -9.38
N ASP A 93 8.11 -2.80 -9.36
CA ASP A 93 7.63 -3.49 -10.56
C ASP A 93 6.13 -3.21 -10.72
N GLN A 94 5.80 -2.22 -11.54
CA GLN A 94 4.42 -1.80 -11.71
C GLN A 94 3.55 -2.87 -12.37
N ALA A 95 4.13 -3.68 -13.26
CA ALA A 95 3.39 -4.74 -13.94
C ALA A 95 2.93 -5.84 -12.98
N LEU A 96 3.64 -6.02 -11.87
CA LEU A 96 3.32 -7.03 -10.86
C LEU A 96 2.52 -6.47 -9.68
N THR A 97 2.23 -5.17 -9.66
CA THR A 97 1.45 -4.56 -8.59
C THR A 97 -0.02 -4.95 -8.70
N VAL A 98 -0.59 -5.43 -7.59
CA VAL A 98 -1.99 -5.84 -7.51
C VAL A 98 -2.65 -5.13 -6.34
N THR A 99 -3.82 -4.55 -6.57
CA THR A 99 -4.56 -3.83 -5.53
C THR A 99 -5.92 -4.48 -5.32
N TYR A 100 -6.26 -4.76 -4.07
CA TYR A 100 -7.56 -5.30 -3.68
C TYR A 100 -8.21 -4.39 -2.66
N LEU A 101 -9.52 -4.22 -2.77
CA LEU A 101 -10.30 -3.38 -1.87
C LEU A 101 -11.26 -4.28 -1.09
N TYR A 102 -11.28 -4.08 0.23
CA TYR A 102 -12.17 -4.83 1.11
C TYR A 102 -12.94 -3.89 2.01
N THR A 103 -14.21 -4.20 2.18
CA THR A 103 -15.11 -3.48 3.09
C THR A 103 -15.29 -4.31 4.35
N PRO A 104 -15.26 -3.71 5.55
CA PRO A 104 -15.43 -4.49 6.76
C PRO A 104 -16.81 -5.14 6.81
N LEU A 105 -16.84 -6.42 7.20
CA LEU A 105 -18.08 -7.16 7.44
C LEU A 105 -18.52 -7.03 8.88
N THR A 106 -17.55 -6.92 9.79
CA THR A 106 -17.79 -6.80 11.24
C THR A 106 -16.91 -5.69 11.79
N GLU A 107 -17.19 -5.27 13.01
CA GLU A 107 -16.24 -4.47 13.77
C GLU A 107 -15.02 -5.33 14.13
N ARG A 108 -13.90 -4.68 14.44
CA ARG A 108 -12.70 -5.40 14.88
C ARG A 108 -12.97 -6.04 16.24
N LEU A 109 -12.78 -7.35 16.32
CA LEU A 109 -12.87 -8.09 17.56
C LEU A 109 -11.47 -8.28 18.13
N LYS A 110 -11.38 -8.26 19.45
CA LYS A 110 -10.11 -8.45 20.15
C LYS A 110 -10.18 -9.70 21.00
N GLY A 111 -9.07 -10.41 21.08
CA GLY A 111 -8.91 -11.55 21.98
C GLY A 111 -8.59 -11.15 23.40
#